data_15de1ed0b9135df084dbf4e89fda653b
#
_entry.id   15de1ed0b9135df084dbf4e89fda653b
#
_cell.length_a   1.000
_cell.length_b   1.000
_cell.length_c   1.000
_cell.angle_alpha   90.00
_cell.angle_beta   90.00
_cell.angle_gamma   90.00
#
_symmetry.space_group_name_H-M   'P 1'
#
loop_
_entity.id
_entity.type
_entity.pdbx_description
1 polymer ?
#
loop_
_entity_poly.entity_id
_entity_poly.type
_entity_poly.pdbx_seq_one_letter_code
_entity_poly.pdbx_strand_id
1 'polypeptide(L)'
;MSRIVVEDIGEYSSVELAKKYKSTAGSQPQAPPEEIDRCMEAVERDGFVIIENLIPHEQIAEIKEDLIPRFEYDSGRNNFEGFKTQRLYAFFEKSLVCNPLVEHTLILGCLDRIFEPNYLLSQLQAINILPGEAQQPLHPDDAFYHVPRPRPPLGAATIWAIDDFTEENGATVVIPKSHLWDDRLPTDADRKNRRPVIMPAGSVVFFVGTLWHGGGANRSDAARLCVSAQYCAPWCRTQENYSLSLSRETVKRCSEHIQRMLGYSIHPPFMGFVDGKHPKRLLED
;
A
#
# COMPACT_ATOMS: atom_id res chain seq x y z
N MET A 1 23.07 8.48 6.81
CA MET A 1 22.83 9.83 6.28
C MET A 1 22.84 10.80 7.44
N SER A 2 23.68 11.86 7.40
CA SER A 2 23.62 12.91 8.41
C SER A 2 22.26 13.60 8.31
N ARG A 3 21.47 13.54 9.38
CA ARG A 3 20.29 14.41 9.50
C ARG A 3 20.78 15.85 9.33
N ILE A 4 20.17 16.60 8.45
CA ILE A 4 20.35 18.05 8.42
C ILE A 4 19.78 18.51 9.75
N VAL A 5 20.67 18.84 10.69
CA VAL A 5 20.28 19.46 11.96
C VAL A 5 20.02 20.90 11.65
N VAL A 6 18.76 21.25 11.51
CA VAL A 6 18.31 22.65 11.59
C VAL A 6 18.53 23.07 13.05
N GLU A 7 19.05 24.27 13.29
CA GLU A 7 19.12 24.83 14.65
C GLU A 7 17.81 24.60 15.38
N ASP A 8 17.90 24.26 16.66
CA ASP A 8 16.73 24.02 17.49
C ASP A 8 15.87 25.29 17.52
N ILE A 9 14.80 25.27 16.77
CA ILE A 9 13.78 26.32 16.74
C ILE A 9 12.70 26.07 17.82
N GLY A 10 13.01 25.24 18.83
CA GLY A 10 12.18 24.97 19.98
C GLY A 10 10.91 24.20 19.59
N GLU A 11 9.73 24.72 19.94
CA GLU A 11 8.43 24.09 19.66
C GLU A 11 8.11 23.92 18.15
N TYR A 12 8.93 24.50 17.27
CA TYR A 12 8.87 24.31 15.83
C TYR A 12 9.83 23.25 15.30
N SER A 13 10.52 22.53 16.18
CA SER A 13 11.31 21.38 15.73
C SER A 13 10.43 20.35 15.01
N SER A 14 10.96 19.69 13.99
CA SER A 14 10.20 18.69 13.24
C SER A 14 9.64 17.58 14.14
N VAL A 15 10.34 17.25 15.23
CA VAL A 15 9.92 16.24 16.21
C VAL A 15 8.71 16.72 17.03
N GLU A 16 8.75 17.94 17.54
CA GLU A 16 7.65 18.50 18.33
C GLU A 16 6.42 18.78 17.46
N LEU A 17 6.63 19.28 16.24
CA LEU A 17 5.54 19.45 15.28
C LEU A 17 4.95 18.12 14.85
N ALA A 18 5.77 17.07 14.65
CA ALA A 18 5.24 15.74 14.38
C ALA A 18 4.37 15.20 15.52
N LYS A 19 4.73 15.44 16.77
CA LYS A 19 3.90 15.10 17.94
C LYS A 19 2.60 15.88 17.95
N LYS A 20 2.65 17.19 17.68
CA LYS A 20 1.49 18.09 17.67
C LYS A 20 0.51 17.80 16.55
N TYR A 21 1.02 17.45 15.36
CA TYR A 21 0.22 17.09 14.19
C TYR A 21 0.03 15.60 14.00
N LYS A 22 0.53 14.78 14.94
CA LYS A 22 0.19 13.35 14.96
C LYS A 22 -1.33 13.27 15.01
N SER A 23 -1.91 12.65 13.99
CA SER A 23 -3.36 12.46 13.96
C SER A 23 -3.80 11.79 15.27
N THR A 24 -4.58 12.51 16.04
CA THR A 24 -5.37 11.96 17.13
C THR A 24 -6.67 11.36 16.58
N ALA A 25 -6.66 10.95 15.31
CA ALA A 25 -7.79 10.26 14.71
C ALA A 25 -8.19 9.15 15.69
N GLY A 26 -9.22 9.46 16.41
CA GLY A 26 -9.64 8.97 17.70
C GLY A 26 -9.39 7.49 17.93
N SER A 27 -9.44 7.09 19.14
CA SER A 27 -9.44 5.77 19.74
C SER A 27 -9.93 4.59 18.88
N GLN A 28 -9.37 4.41 17.68
CA GLN A 28 -9.47 3.13 16.97
C GLN A 28 -8.72 2.11 17.82
N PRO A 29 -9.27 0.92 18.06
CA PRO A 29 -8.55 -0.13 18.74
C PRO A 29 -7.24 -0.37 17.97
N GLN A 30 -6.11 -0.24 18.64
CA GLN A 30 -4.82 -0.59 18.04
C GLN A 30 -4.68 -2.11 18.08
N ALA A 31 -4.03 -2.70 17.06
CA ALA A 31 -3.65 -4.10 17.12
C ALA A 31 -2.69 -4.34 18.29
N PRO A 32 -2.70 -5.55 18.90
CA PRO A 32 -1.78 -5.90 19.97
C PRO A 32 -0.31 -5.67 19.54
N PRO A 33 0.50 -5.01 20.37
CA PRO A 33 1.91 -4.75 20.03
C PRO A 33 2.70 -6.00 19.64
N GLU A 34 2.44 -7.13 20.29
CA GLU A 34 3.07 -8.41 20.00
C GLU A 34 2.73 -8.97 18.61
N GLU A 35 1.56 -8.64 18.05
CA GLU A 35 1.19 -9.02 16.69
C GLU A 35 1.94 -8.15 15.67
N ILE A 36 2.02 -6.86 15.96
CA ILE A 36 2.78 -5.91 15.13
C ILE A 36 4.26 -6.32 15.12
N ASP A 37 4.84 -6.62 16.29
CA ASP A 37 6.25 -6.99 16.42
C ASP A 37 6.56 -8.28 15.65
N ARG A 38 5.70 -9.31 15.72
CA ARG A 38 5.83 -10.55 14.92
C ARG A 38 5.81 -10.28 13.41
N CYS A 39 4.91 -9.38 12.96
CA CYS A 39 4.86 -9.00 11.56
C CYS A 39 6.14 -8.28 11.14
N MET A 40 6.62 -7.35 11.95
CA MET A 40 7.82 -6.56 11.65
C MET A 40 9.09 -7.41 11.66
N GLU A 41 9.23 -8.38 12.57
CA GLU A 41 10.34 -9.34 12.55
C GLU A 41 10.40 -10.13 11.23
N ALA A 42 9.24 -10.54 10.69
CA ALA A 42 9.20 -11.21 9.40
C ALA A 42 9.56 -10.27 8.24
N VAL A 43 9.06 -9.03 8.28
CA VAL A 43 9.37 -8.00 7.28
C VAL A 43 10.85 -7.63 7.29
N GLU A 44 11.47 -7.47 8.45
CA GLU A 44 12.91 -7.20 8.58
C GLU A 44 13.77 -8.36 8.05
N ARG A 45 13.35 -9.59 8.32
CA ARG A 45 14.08 -10.79 7.90
C ARG A 45 13.94 -11.09 6.42
N ASP A 46 12.74 -11.01 5.86
CA ASP A 46 12.39 -11.52 4.52
C ASP A 46 11.92 -10.43 3.55
N GLY A 47 11.55 -9.25 4.04
CA GLY A 47 10.98 -8.13 3.28
C GLY A 47 9.45 -8.16 3.18
N PHE A 48 8.81 -9.21 3.67
CA PHE A 48 7.35 -9.40 3.64
C PHE A 48 6.85 -10.31 4.76
N VAL A 49 5.55 -10.25 5.00
CA VAL A 49 4.82 -11.19 5.88
C VAL A 49 3.47 -11.52 5.25
N ILE A 50 3.05 -12.79 5.38
CA ILE A 50 1.69 -13.24 5.06
C ILE A 50 0.92 -13.33 6.36
N ILE A 51 -0.25 -12.71 6.42
CA ILE A 51 -1.16 -12.75 7.56
C ILE A 51 -2.46 -13.38 7.06
N GLU A 52 -2.68 -14.62 7.46
CA GLU A 52 -3.82 -15.39 6.97
C GLU A 52 -5.11 -15.06 7.71
N ASN A 53 -6.22 -15.11 6.97
CA ASN A 53 -7.60 -14.99 7.50
C ASN A 53 -7.82 -13.70 8.34
N LEU A 54 -7.29 -12.57 7.86
CA LEU A 54 -7.35 -11.31 8.59
C LEU A 54 -8.70 -10.61 8.47
N ILE A 55 -9.45 -10.88 7.40
CA ILE A 55 -10.83 -10.39 7.21
C ILE A 55 -11.81 -11.56 7.06
N PRO A 56 -13.04 -11.42 7.55
CA PRO A 56 -14.03 -12.48 7.52
C PRO A 56 -14.62 -12.68 6.10
N HIS A 57 -15.20 -13.86 5.88
CA HIS A 57 -15.79 -14.21 4.58
C HIS A 57 -16.95 -13.29 4.16
N GLU A 58 -17.69 -12.75 5.12
CA GLU A 58 -18.77 -11.80 4.86
C GLU A 58 -18.24 -10.53 4.20
N GLN A 59 -17.12 -10.00 4.70
CA GLN A 59 -16.49 -8.82 4.12
C GLN A 59 -15.92 -9.12 2.72
N ILE A 60 -15.38 -10.32 2.49
CA ILE A 60 -14.95 -10.76 1.16
C ILE A 60 -16.13 -10.76 0.19
N ALA A 61 -17.27 -11.29 0.62
CA ALA A 61 -18.49 -11.33 -0.21
C ALA A 61 -18.97 -9.93 -0.59
N GLU A 62 -19.03 -9.00 0.39
CA GLU A 62 -19.38 -7.59 0.15
C GLU A 62 -18.43 -6.91 -0.85
N ILE A 63 -17.12 -7.15 -0.70
CA ILE A 63 -16.12 -6.61 -1.62
C ILE A 63 -16.33 -7.16 -3.04
N LYS A 64 -16.58 -8.46 -3.21
CA LYS A 64 -16.84 -9.08 -4.52
C LYS A 64 -18.10 -8.53 -5.15
N GLU A 65 -19.18 -8.45 -4.39
CA GLU A 65 -20.48 -7.93 -4.86
C GLU A 65 -20.35 -6.50 -5.37
N ASP A 66 -19.61 -5.65 -4.67
CA ASP A 66 -19.39 -4.26 -5.06
C ASP A 66 -18.40 -4.11 -6.23
N LEU A 67 -17.29 -4.85 -6.25
CA LEU A 67 -16.21 -4.61 -7.20
C LEU A 67 -16.39 -5.32 -8.55
N ILE A 68 -16.89 -6.56 -8.57
CA ILE A 68 -16.96 -7.33 -9.82
C ILE A 68 -17.77 -6.61 -10.92
N PRO A 69 -18.94 -5.99 -10.63
CA PRO A 69 -19.68 -5.26 -11.63
C PRO A 69 -19.01 -4.00 -12.17
N ARG A 70 -17.98 -3.50 -11.47
CA ARG A 70 -17.26 -2.25 -11.82
C ARG A 70 -16.09 -2.47 -12.76
N PHE A 71 -15.66 -3.71 -12.96
CA PHE A 71 -14.63 -4.01 -13.93
C PHE A 71 -15.22 -3.87 -15.34
N GLU A 72 -14.93 -2.73 -15.96
CA GLU A 72 -15.13 -2.53 -17.38
C GLU A 72 -14.05 -3.30 -18.15
N TYR A 73 -14.22 -3.43 -19.48
CA TYR A 73 -13.38 -4.27 -20.34
C TYR A 73 -11.92 -3.78 -20.51
N ASP A 74 -11.52 -2.76 -19.79
CA ASP A 74 -10.18 -2.19 -19.90
C ASP A 74 -9.14 -3.08 -19.23
N SER A 75 -8.59 -4.01 -20.03
CA SER A 75 -7.35 -4.70 -19.71
C SER A 75 -6.16 -3.74 -19.71
N GLY A 76 -5.09 -4.11 -19.04
CA GLY A 76 -3.87 -3.32 -18.99
C GLY A 76 -3.28 -3.05 -20.38
N ARG A 77 -2.55 -1.96 -20.48
CA ARG A 77 -2.07 -1.38 -21.76
C ARG A 77 -0.68 -1.87 -22.17
N ASN A 78 0.00 -2.58 -21.31
CA ASN A 78 1.38 -3.01 -21.51
C ASN A 78 1.71 -4.25 -20.65
N ASN A 79 2.89 -4.82 -20.84
CA ASN A 79 3.36 -6.02 -20.11
C ASN A 79 3.43 -5.81 -18.58
N PHE A 80 3.54 -4.59 -18.10
CA PHE A 80 3.60 -4.31 -16.68
C PHE A 80 2.20 -4.31 -16.05
N GLU A 81 1.23 -3.72 -16.72
CA GLU A 81 -0.16 -3.70 -16.26
C GLU A 81 -0.85 -5.06 -16.46
N GLY A 82 -0.40 -5.84 -17.46
CA GLY A 82 -0.97 -7.11 -17.88
C GLY A 82 -2.08 -6.94 -18.91
N PHE A 83 -1.96 -7.60 -20.06
CA PHE A 83 -2.95 -7.49 -21.16
C PHE A 83 -4.28 -8.18 -20.88
N LYS A 84 -4.32 -9.10 -19.93
CA LYS A 84 -5.51 -9.78 -19.44
C LYS A 84 -5.75 -9.48 -17.95
N THR A 85 -5.31 -8.33 -17.49
CA THR A 85 -5.50 -7.87 -16.12
C THR A 85 -6.39 -6.63 -16.13
N GLN A 86 -7.54 -6.71 -15.47
CA GLN A 86 -8.44 -5.59 -15.27
C GLN A 86 -8.03 -4.84 -14.00
N ARG A 87 -8.07 -3.51 -14.05
CA ARG A 87 -7.69 -2.67 -12.90
C ARG A 87 -8.73 -1.59 -12.65
N LEU A 88 -9.08 -1.39 -11.38
CA LEU A 88 -9.96 -0.32 -10.95
C LEU A 88 -9.10 0.76 -10.25
N TYR A 89 -8.97 1.91 -10.89
CA TYR A 89 -8.31 3.12 -10.39
C TYR A 89 -9.32 4.16 -9.90
N ALA A 90 -8.85 5.25 -9.31
CA ALA A 90 -9.69 6.27 -8.67
C ALA A 90 -10.71 5.63 -7.71
N PHE A 91 -10.21 4.71 -6.89
CA PHE A 91 -11.01 3.73 -6.18
C PHE A 91 -12.07 4.38 -5.30
N PHE A 92 -11.68 5.36 -4.47
CA PHE A 92 -12.60 6.00 -3.51
C PHE A 92 -13.77 6.75 -4.18
N GLU A 93 -13.58 7.25 -5.39
CA GLU A 93 -14.66 7.91 -6.14
C GLU A 93 -15.71 6.89 -6.63
N LYS A 94 -15.31 5.65 -6.78
CA LYS A 94 -16.13 4.55 -7.28
C LYS A 94 -16.72 3.70 -6.17
N SER A 95 -15.94 3.48 -5.09
CA SER A 95 -16.35 2.62 -3.97
C SER A 95 -15.61 2.96 -2.68
N LEU A 96 -16.26 2.77 -1.56
CA LEU A 96 -15.66 2.86 -0.22
C LEU A 96 -15.58 1.49 0.48
N VAL A 97 -15.95 0.40 -0.20
CA VAL A 97 -16.03 -0.95 0.38
C VAL A 97 -14.71 -1.45 0.94
N CYS A 98 -13.58 -0.97 0.39
CA CYS A 98 -12.24 -1.35 0.83
C CYS A 98 -11.62 -0.41 1.87
N ASN A 99 -12.35 0.59 2.38
CA ASN A 99 -11.83 1.45 3.46
C ASN A 99 -11.30 0.65 4.66
N PRO A 100 -12.01 -0.40 5.16
CA PRO A 100 -11.49 -1.20 6.27
C PRO A 100 -10.17 -1.92 5.98
N LEU A 101 -9.86 -2.21 4.70
CA LEU A 101 -8.58 -2.80 4.31
C LEU A 101 -7.45 -1.77 4.38
N VAL A 102 -7.73 -0.53 3.93
CA VAL A 102 -6.75 0.58 3.90
C VAL A 102 -6.36 1.01 5.30
N GLU A 103 -7.30 1.01 6.24
CA GLU A 103 -7.09 1.45 7.63
C GLU A 103 -7.14 0.31 8.65
N HIS A 104 -6.86 -0.93 8.21
CA HIS A 104 -6.84 -2.07 9.11
C HIS A 104 -5.80 -1.87 10.21
N THR A 105 -6.20 -2.04 11.47
CA THR A 105 -5.40 -1.66 12.66
C THR A 105 -4.02 -2.29 12.71
N LEU A 106 -3.89 -3.59 12.34
CA LEU A 106 -2.61 -4.28 12.28
C LEU A 106 -1.70 -3.70 11.18
N ILE A 107 -2.27 -3.38 10.01
CA ILE A 107 -1.54 -2.77 8.91
C ILE A 107 -1.05 -1.37 9.28
N LEU A 108 -1.92 -0.55 9.88
CA LEU A 108 -1.52 0.78 10.37
C LEU A 108 -0.42 0.67 11.42
N GLY A 109 -0.50 -0.31 12.33
CA GLY A 109 0.55 -0.58 13.32
C GLY A 109 1.91 -0.92 12.68
N CYS A 110 1.92 -1.73 11.62
CA CYS A 110 3.14 -2.02 10.85
C CYS A 110 3.67 -0.78 10.13
N LEU A 111 2.80 0.02 9.52
CA LEU A 111 3.19 1.27 8.84
C LEU A 111 3.77 2.30 9.82
N ASP A 112 3.25 2.39 11.04
CA ASP A 112 3.76 3.26 12.11
C ASP A 112 5.17 2.88 12.57
N ARG A 113 5.62 1.62 12.32
CA ARG A 113 7.00 1.16 12.60
C ARG A 113 7.95 1.49 11.45
N ILE A 114 7.44 1.69 10.23
CA ILE A 114 8.23 1.93 9.02
C ILE A 114 8.36 3.41 8.73
N PHE A 115 7.26 4.17 8.84
CA PHE A 115 7.18 5.54 8.39
C PHE A 115 7.07 6.54 9.54
N GLU A 116 7.50 7.76 9.24
CA GLU A 116 7.19 8.92 10.07
C GLU A 116 5.67 9.21 10.04
N PRO A 117 5.12 9.86 11.08
CA PRO A 117 3.71 10.24 11.10
C PRO A 117 3.27 11.00 9.85
N ASN A 118 2.01 10.84 9.47
CA ASN A 118 1.39 11.43 8.29
C ASN A 118 1.89 10.85 6.95
N TYR A 119 2.36 9.59 6.96
CA TYR A 119 2.55 8.84 5.71
C TYR A 119 1.28 8.87 4.85
N LEU A 120 1.47 8.68 3.56
CA LEU A 120 0.40 8.83 2.58
C LEU A 120 0.00 7.47 1.99
N LEU A 121 -1.25 7.34 1.60
CA LEU A 121 -1.69 6.30 0.67
C LEU A 121 -1.20 6.69 -0.71
N SER A 122 -0.32 5.88 -1.29
CA SER A 122 0.26 6.16 -2.61
C SER A 122 -0.67 5.76 -3.74
N GLN A 123 -1.31 4.60 -3.59
CA GLN A 123 -2.29 4.08 -4.56
C GLN A 123 -3.23 3.08 -3.86
N LEU A 124 -4.49 3.06 -4.30
CA LEU A 124 -5.45 1.99 -4.01
C LEU A 124 -6.03 1.50 -5.32
N GLN A 125 -5.96 0.20 -5.59
CA GLN A 125 -6.52 -0.41 -6.79
C GLN A 125 -7.06 -1.80 -6.52
N ALA A 126 -8.13 -2.18 -7.21
CA ALA A 126 -8.52 -3.57 -7.35
C ALA A 126 -7.91 -4.13 -8.64
N ILE A 127 -7.42 -5.36 -8.56
CA ILE A 127 -6.72 -6.04 -9.65
C ILE A 127 -7.37 -7.40 -9.85
N ASN A 128 -7.92 -7.62 -11.05
CA ASN A 128 -8.56 -8.87 -11.45
C ASN A 128 -7.75 -9.49 -12.59
N ILE A 129 -7.00 -10.55 -12.29
CA ILE A 129 -6.12 -11.24 -13.25
C ILE A 129 -6.92 -12.33 -13.93
N LEU A 130 -7.20 -12.16 -15.23
CA LEU A 130 -7.97 -13.09 -16.02
C LEU A 130 -7.15 -14.31 -16.44
N PRO A 131 -7.82 -15.44 -16.80
CA PRO A 131 -7.15 -16.63 -17.33
C PRO A 131 -6.24 -16.33 -18.52
N GLY A 132 -5.04 -16.90 -18.47
CA GLY A 132 -4.02 -16.76 -19.50
C GLY A 132 -3.21 -15.45 -19.42
N GLU A 133 -3.29 -14.70 -18.32
CA GLU A 133 -2.37 -13.58 -18.09
C GLU A 133 -0.95 -14.08 -17.86
N ALA A 134 0.00 -13.39 -18.48
CA ALA A 134 1.43 -13.66 -18.33
C ALA A 134 1.96 -13.17 -16.97
N GLN A 135 3.12 -13.69 -16.56
CA GLN A 135 3.78 -13.19 -15.37
C GLN A 135 4.21 -11.74 -15.55
N GLN A 136 3.90 -10.90 -14.58
CA GLN A 136 4.37 -9.51 -14.52
C GLN A 136 5.91 -9.46 -14.38
N PRO A 137 6.60 -8.50 -15.02
CA PRO A 137 8.01 -8.25 -14.76
C PRO A 137 8.29 -7.99 -13.29
N LEU A 138 9.35 -8.59 -12.75
CA LEU A 138 9.77 -8.36 -11.38
C LEU A 138 10.22 -6.91 -11.19
N HIS A 139 9.77 -6.28 -10.11
CA HIS A 139 10.05 -4.88 -9.79
C HIS A 139 9.98 -4.63 -8.29
N PRO A 140 10.63 -3.62 -7.76
CA PRO A 140 10.32 -3.03 -6.45
C PRO A 140 9.35 -1.85 -6.63
N ASP A 141 8.35 -1.74 -5.75
CA ASP A 141 7.30 -0.72 -5.84
C ASP A 141 7.80 0.73 -5.65
N ASP A 142 8.91 0.91 -4.99
CA ASP A 142 9.48 2.23 -4.71
C ASP A 142 10.68 2.60 -5.62
N ALA A 143 10.85 1.89 -6.74
CA ALA A 143 11.95 2.12 -7.69
C ALA A 143 11.90 3.49 -8.39
N PHE A 144 10.72 4.10 -8.46
CA PHE A 144 10.57 5.44 -9.04
C PHE A 144 11.04 6.58 -8.12
N TYR A 145 11.32 6.30 -6.85
CA TYR A 145 12.04 7.22 -5.98
C TYR A 145 13.55 7.03 -6.19
N HIS A 146 14.18 7.92 -6.94
CA HIS A 146 15.60 7.82 -7.31
C HIS A 146 16.53 8.09 -6.13
N VAL A 147 16.41 7.28 -5.08
CA VAL A 147 17.28 7.30 -3.90
C VAL A 147 18.06 5.98 -3.85
N PRO A 148 19.42 6.03 -3.85
CA PRO A 148 20.25 4.82 -3.89
C PRO A 148 19.93 3.81 -2.78
N ARG A 149 20.08 2.52 -3.08
CA ARG A 149 19.94 1.39 -2.14
C ARG A 149 21.32 0.87 -1.72
N PRO A 150 21.45 0.23 -0.53
CA PRO A 150 20.42 -0.05 0.45
C PRO A 150 19.97 1.20 1.22
N ARG A 151 18.69 1.32 1.48
CA ARG A 151 18.08 2.42 2.24
C ARG A 151 16.83 1.93 2.97
N PRO A 152 16.34 2.66 3.97
CA PRO A 152 15.01 2.43 4.51
C PRO A 152 13.96 2.49 3.39
N PRO A 153 12.89 1.68 3.44
CA PRO A 153 11.84 1.70 2.43
C PRO A 153 11.15 3.07 2.41
N LEU A 154 10.88 3.58 1.21
CA LEU A 154 10.08 4.79 0.99
C LEU A 154 8.62 4.45 0.68
N GLY A 155 8.36 3.18 0.40
CA GLY A 155 7.05 2.61 0.18
C GLY A 155 6.86 1.33 0.98
N ALA A 156 5.60 0.99 1.24
CA ALA A 156 5.15 -0.31 1.71
C ALA A 156 3.81 -0.62 1.04
N ALA A 157 3.46 -1.89 0.92
CA ALA A 157 2.22 -2.28 0.27
C ALA A 157 1.55 -3.45 0.97
N THR A 158 0.24 -3.52 0.77
CA THR A 158 -0.57 -4.70 1.04
C THR A 158 -1.18 -5.23 -0.25
N ILE A 159 -1.26 -6.54 -0.38
CA ILE A 159 -2.12 -7.19 -1.37
C ILE A 159 -3.06 -8.12 -0.61
N TRP A 160 -4.34 -7.77 -0.62
CA TRP A 160 -5.42 -8.52 0.01
C TRP A 160 -5.97 -9.55 -0.96
N ALA A 161 -5.95 -10.81 -0.56
CA ALA A 161 -6.54 -11.90 -1.32
C ALA A 161 -8.07 -11.86 -1.18
N ILE A 162 -8.75 -11.44 -2.23
CA ILE A 162 -10.21 -11.50 -2.32
C ILE A 162 -10.63 -12.88 -2.87
N ASP A 163 -9.83 -13.47 -3.73
CA ASP A 163 -9.84 -14.89 -4.08
C ASP A 163 -8.61 -15.57 -3.46
N ASP A 164 -8.63 -16.90 -3.33
CA ASP A 164 -7.45 -17.67 -2.94
C ASP A 164 -6.27 -17.38 -3.87
N PHE A 165 -5.07 -17.26 -3.32
CA PHE A 165 -3.84 -17.16 -4.09
C PHE A 165 -3.18 -18.53 -4.18
N THR A 166 -3.05 -19.05 -5.39
CA THR A 166 -2.42 -20.34 -5.69
C THR A 166 -1.30 -20.16 -6.72
N GLU A 167 -0.45 -21.15 -6.90
CA GLU A 167 0.58 -21.12 -7.94
C GLU A 167 0.00 -21.02 -9.35
N GLU A 168 -1.22 -21.54 -9.54
CA GLU A 168 -1.85 -21.63 -10.85
C GLU A 168 -2.60 -20.36 -11.25
N ASN A 169 -3.18 -19.63 -10.28
CA ASN A 169 -4.04 -18.49 -10.57
C ASN A 169 -3.33 -17.13 -10.52
N GLY A 170 -2.00 -17.12 -10.57
CA GLY A 170 -1.24 -15.87 -10.62
C GLY A 170 -0.97 -15.24 -9.26
N ALA A 171 -0.80 -16.05 -8.19
CA ALA A 171 -0.33 -15.54 -6.92
C ALA A 171 0.90 -14.65 -7.09
N THR A 172 0.99 -13.57 -6.34
CA THR A 172 2.16 -12.70 -6.31
C THR A 172 3.41 -13.53 -6.02
N VAL A 173 4.49 -13.28 -6.75
CA VAL A 173 5.79 -13.88 -6.49
C VAL A 173 6.71 -12.85 -5.87
N VAL A 174 7.52 -13.27 -4.90
CA VAL A 174 8.49 -12.42 -4.21
C VAL A 174 9.88 -13.05 -4.28
N ILE A 175 10.93 -12.24 -4.21
CA ILE A 175 12.30 -12.70 -3.97
C ILE A 175 12.65 -12.35 -2.51
N PRO A 176 12.58 -13.31 -1.58
CA PRO A 176 12.86 -13.05 -0.17
C PRO A 176 14.24 -12.40 0.02
N LYS A 177 14.34 -11.46 0.97
CA LYS A 177 15.57 -10.73 1.32
C LYS A 177 16.08 -9.76 0.25
N SER A 178 15.40 -9.62 -0.88
CA SER A 178 15.80 -8.69 -1.93
C SER A 178 15.63 -7.21 -1.53
N HIS A 179 14.87 -6.94 -0.49
CA HIS A 179 14.74 -5.60 0.09
C HIS A 179 16.06 -5.06 0.69
N LEU A 180 17.00 -5.95 1.01
CA LEU A 180 18.33 -5.61 1.54
C LEU A 180 19.37 -5.36 0.45
N TRP A 181 19.03 -5.59 -0.83
CA TRP A 181 19.98 -5.40 -1.93
C TRP A 181 20.26 -3.93 -2.20
N ASP A 182 21.40 -3.71 -2.86
CA ASP A 182 21.70 -2.44 -3.55
C ASP A 182 20.83 -2.26 -4.82
N ASP A 183 21.22 -1.37 -5.71
CA ASP A 183 20.46 -1.07 -6.95
C ASP A 183 20.64 -2.14 -8.04
N ARG A 184 21.21 -3.32 -7.73
CA ARG A 184 21.39 -4.40 -8.70
C ARG A 184 20.07 -5.00 -9.17
N LEU A 185 20.08 -5.49 -10.40
CA LEU A 185 18.96 -6.27 -10.95
C LEU A 185 19.03 -7.74 -10.49
N PRO A 186 17.88 -8.45 -10.41
CA PRO A 186 17.85 -9.88 -10.14
C PRO A 186 18.61 -10.68 -11.21
N THR A 187 19.50 -11.56 -10.76
CA THR A 187 20.17 -12.56 -11.61
C THR A 187 19.22 -13.72 -11.91
N ASP A 188 19.63 -14.62 -12.80
CA ASP A 188 18.87 -15.85 -13.08
C ASP A 188 18.75 -16.76 -11.84
N ALA A 189 19.78 -16.78 -10.99
CA ALA A 189 19.73 -17.52 -9.72
C ALA A 189 18.70 -16.91 -8.76
N ASP A 190 18.63 -15.58 -8.65
CA ASP A 190 17.64 -14.89 -7.85
C ASP A 190 16.21 -15.17 -8.37
N ARG A 191 16.02 -15.15 -9.69
CA ARG A 191 14.73 -15.45 -10.33
C ARG A 191 14.27 -16.89 -10.08
N LYS A 192 15.20 -17.84 -9.94
CA LYS A 192 14.88 -19.22 -9.55
C LYS A 192 14.49 -19.36 -8.08
N ASN A 193 14.96 -18.45 -7.23
CA ASN A 193 14.64 -18.43 -5.79
C ASN A 193 13.35 -17.66 -5.46
N ARG A 194 12.63 -17.17 -6.47
CA ARG A 194 11.33 -16.53 -6.24
C ARG A 194 10.34 -17.52 -5.62
N ARG A 195 9.48 -17.01 -4.76
CA ARG A 195 8.46 -17.80 -4.06
C ARG A 195 7.07 -17.23 -4.34
N PRO A 196 6.09 -18.06 -4.68
CA PRO A 196 4.70 -17.64 -4.75
C PRO A 196 4.18 -17.36 -3.32
N VAL A 197 3.40 -16.32 -3.19
CA VAL A 197 2.67 -15.94 -1.98
C VAL A 197 1.34 -16.70 -1.99
N ILE A 198 1.35 -17.93 -1.48
CA ILE A 198 0.15 -18.75 -1.38
C ILE A 198 -0.58 -18.39 -0.11
N MET A 199 -1.87 -18.05 -0.22
CA MET A 199 -2.70 -17.68 0.92
C MET A 199 -4.19 -17.81 0.59
N PRO A 200 -5.03 -18.19 1.56
CA PRO A 200 -6.48 -18.25 1.36
C PRO A 200 -7.10 -16.84 1.23
N ALA A 201 -8.28 -16.77 0.64
CA ALA A 201 -9.08 -15.55 0.61
C ALA A 201 -9.29 -14.99 2.03
N GLY A 202 -9.27 -13.66 2.16
CA GLY A 202 -9.30 -12.98 3.45
C GLY A 202 -7.93 -12.75 4.09
N SER A 203 -6.87 -13.25 3.47
CA SER A 203 -5.48 -13.02 3.89
C SER A 203 -4.88 -11.79 3.23
N VAL A 204 -3.75 -11.34 3.77
CA VAL A 204 -2.99 -10.23 3.22
C VAL A 204 -1.50 -10.55 3.21
N VAL A 205 -0.81 -10.19 2.16
CA VAL A 205 0.64 -10.04 2.20
C VAL A 205 0.97 -8.56 2.39
N PHE A 206 1.78 -8.27 3.42
CA PHE A 206 2.36 -6.95 3.68
C PHE A 206 3.85 -6.99 3.34
N PHE A 207 4.36 -6.02 2.60
CA PHE A 207 5.75 -5.97 2.19
C PHE A 207 6.28 -4.54 2.03
N VAL A 208 7.60 -4.38 2.12
CA VAL A 208 8.26 -3.10 1.91
C VAL A 208 8.51 -2.84 0.43
N GLY A 209 8.44 -1.57 0.03
CA GLY A 209 8.53 -1.16 -1.37
C GLY A 209 9.84 -1.50 -2.07
N THR A 210 10.91 -1.78 -1.31
CA THR A 210 12.21 -2.23 -1.83
C THR A 210 12.26 -3.73 -2.19
N LEU A 211 11.24 -4.52 -1.84
CA LEU A 211 11.18 -5.96 -2.15
C LEU A 211 10.94 -6.20 -3.65
N TRP A 212 11.74 -7.03 -4.28
CA TRP A 212 11.51 -7.50 -5.64
C TRP A 212 10.36 -8.50 -5.68
N HIS A 213 9.31 -8.14 -6.43
CA HIS A 213 8.10 -8.95 -6.55
C HIS A 213 7.44 -8.74 -7.92
N GLY A 214 6.33 -9.44 -8.16
CA GLY A 214 5.49 -9.27 -9.35
C GLY A 214 4.29 -10.22 -9.32
N GLY A 215 3.29 -9.97 -10.14
CA GLY A 215 2.17 -10.88 -10.32
C GLY A 215 2.63 -12.18 -11.00
N GLY A 216 2.17 -13.33 -10.51
CA GLY A 216 2.36 -14.62 -11.17
C GLY A 216 1.51 -14.73 -12.45
N ALA A 217 1.83 -15.70 -13.31
CA ALA A 217 0.99 -16.01 -14.46
C ALA A 217 -0.29 -16.74 -14.01
N ASN A 218 -1.44 -16.31 -14.53
CA ASN A 218 -2.71 -17.02 -14.31
C ASN A 218 -2.88 -18.11 -15.37
N ARG A 219 -2.61 -19.35 -14.98
CA ARG A 219 -2.76 -20.56 -15.80
C ARG A 219 -4.04 -21.33 -15.49
N SER A 220 -4.83 -20.83 -14.52
CA SER A 220 -6.13 -21.39 -14.17
C SER A 220 -7.22 -20.98 -15.16
N ASP A 221 -8.39 -21.54 -15.01
CA ASP A 221 -9.60 -21.22 -15.79
C ASP A 221 -10.48 -20.14 -15.16
N ALA A 222 -10.08 -19.61 -13.99
CA ALA A 222 -10.80 -18.59 -13.26
C ALA A 222 -10.01 -17.28 -13.12
N ALA A 223 -10.69 -16.16 -13.02
CA ALA A 223 -10.09 -14.89 -12.65
C ALA A 223 -9.66 -14.88 -11.17
N ARG A 224 -8.67 -14.06 -10.81
CA ARG A 224 -8.19 -13.89 -9.45
C ARG A 224 -8.23 -12.42 -9.03
N LEU A 225 -9.13 -12.09 -8.14
CA LEU A 225 -9.33 -10.75 -7.61
C LEU A 225 -8.48 -10.49 -6.37
N CYS A 226 -7.85 -9.33 -6.33
CA CYS A 226 -7.21 -8.79 -5.13
C CYS A 226 -7.39 -7.27 -5.04
N VAL A 227 -7.13 -6.73 -3.85
CA VAL A 227 -7.03 -5.30 -3.61
C VAL A 227 -5.62 -4.97 -3.15
N SER A 228 -4.98 -4.03 -3.83
CA SER A 228 -3.65 -3.55 -3.50
C SER A 228 -3.73 -2.13 -2.95
N ALA A 229 -3.20 -1.92 -1.73
CA ALA A 229 -3.00 -0.61 -1.15
C ALA A 229 -1.51 -0.36 -0.97
N GLN A 230 -1.01 0.70 -1.58
CA GLN A 230 0.39 1.11 -1.47
C GLN A 230 0.48 2.38 -0.65
N TYR A 231 1.46 2.43 0.23
CA TYR A 231 1.71 3.56 1.13
C TYR A 231 3.11 4.11 0.88
N CYS A 232 3.33 5.38 1.19
CA CYS A 232 4.64 6.00 1.05
C CYS A 232 4.95 6.96 2.19
N ALA A 233 6.24 7.27 2.35
CA ALA A 233 6.69 8.25 3.32
C ALA A 233 5.97 9.62 3.11
N PRO A 234 5.77 10.41 4.17
CA PRO A 234 4.90 11.60 4.13
C PRO A 234 5.37 12.71 3.19
N TRP A 235 6.64 12.67 2.79
CA TRP A 235 7.27 13.62 1.87
C TRP A 235 7.44 13.07 0.45
N CYS A 236 6.98 11.84 0.21
CA CYS A 236 6.98 11.24 -1.11
C CYS A 236 5.76 11.68 -1.93
N ARG A 237 5.93 11.75 -3.24
CA ARG A 237 4.79 11.93 -4.14
C ARG A 237 4.05 10.60 -4.30
N THR A 238 2.73 10.63 -4.13
CA THR A 238 1.86 9.47 -4.35
C THR A 238 1.80 9.07 -5.82
N GLN A 239 1.57 7.80 -6.11
CA GLN A 239 1.37 7.31 -7.49
C GLN A 239 0.06 7.84 -8.07
N GLU A 240 -1.03 7.78 -7.30
CA GLU A 240 -2.29 8.40 -7.67
C GLU A 240 -2.38 9.82 -7.09
N ASN A 241 -2.76 10.78 -7.92
CA ASN A 241 -2.95 12.15 -7.49
C ASN A 241 -4.37 12.34 -6.94
N TYR A 242 -4.56 12.02 -5.68
CA TYR A 242 -5.86 12.08 -5.01
C TYR A 242 -6.46 13.49 -4.95
N SER A 243 -5.64 14.53 -4.97
CA SER A 243 -6.14 15.91 -5.03
C SER A 243 -6.86 16.25 -6.33
N LEU A 244 -6.62 15.47 -7.40
CA LEU A 244 -7.25 15.65 -8.71
C LEU A 244 -8.26 14.55 -9.03
N SER A 245 -8.07 13.33 -8.50
CA SER A 245 -8.93 12.19 -8.83
C SER A 245 -10.14 12.04 -7.91
N LEU A 246 -10.18 12.76 -6.78
CA LEU A 246 -11.27 12.66 -5.81
C LEU A 246 -11.98 13.99 -5.60
N SER A 247 -13.31 13.93 -5.51
CA SER A 247 -14.11 15.06 -5.05
C SER A 247 -13.97 15.24 -3.53
N ARG A 248 -14.15 16.48 -3.04
CA ARG A 248 -14.13 16.74 -1.59
C ARG A 248 -15.27 16.02 -0.87
N GLU A 249 -16.40 15.86 -1.53
CA GLU A 249 -17.56 15.12 -1.03
C GLU A 249 -17.21 13.67 -0.77
N THR A 250 -16.49 13.03 -1.68
CA THR A 250 -15.98 11.67 -1.48
C THR A 250 -15.01 11.60 -0.31
N VAL A 251 -14.07 12.53 -0.22
CA VAL A 251 -13.10 12.57 0.89
C VAL A 251 -13.79 12.78 2.24
N LYS A 252 -14.84 13.63 2.32
CA LYS A 252 -15.63 13.84 3.56
C LYS A 252 -16.31 12.55 4.05
N ARG A 253 -16.59 11.60 3.17
CA ARG A 253 -17.19 10.29 3.52
C ARG A 253 -16.17 9.29 4.07
N CYS A 254 -14.88 9.55 3.90
CA CYS A 254 -13.81 8.73 4.44
C CYS A 254 -13.55 9.07 5.91
N SER A 255 -12.95 8.11 6.65
CA SER A 255 -12.47 8.34 8.01
C SER A 255 -11.36 9.42 8.06
N GLU A 256 -11.11 9.99 9.22
CA GLU A 256 -10.00 10.92 9.42
C GLU A 256 -8.63 10.29 9.08
N HIS A 257 -8.46 8.98 9.32
CA HIS A 257 -7.25 8.27 8.95
C HIS A 257 -7.03 8.27 7.44
N ILE A 258 -8.06 7.91 6.69
CA ILE A 258 -8.00 7.91 5.22
C ILE A 258 -7.83 9.34 4.71
N GLN A 259 -8.60 10.33 5.20
CA GLN A 259 -8.44 11.74 4.82
C GLN A 259 -6.98 12.20 4.99
N ARG A 260 -6.35 11.87 6.12
CA ARG A 260 -4.95 12.18 6.38
C ARG A 260 -4.04 11.53 5.33
N MET A 261 -4.24 10.24 5.06
CA MET A 261 -3.45 9.49 4.07
C MET A 261 -3.68 9.95 2.63
N LEU A 262 -4.82 10.57 2.32
CA LEU A 262 -5.13 11.19 1.03
C LEU A 262 -4.49 12.59 0.84
N GLY A 263 -3.72 13.06 1.82
CA GLY A 263 -3.01 14.33 1.75
C GLY A 263 -3.70 15.49 2.51
N TYR A 264 -4.81 15.23 3.22
CA TYR A 264 -5.40 16.23 4.12
C TYR A 264 -4.67 16.27 5.46
N SER A 265 -3.34 16.29 5.39
CA SER A 265 -2.40 16.33 6.51
C SER A 265 -1.20 17.20 6.17
N ILE A 266 -0.39 17.53 7.19
CA ILE A 266 0.88 18.23 7.01
C ILE A 266 2.01 17.31 7.49
N HIS A 267 3.01 17.11 6.63
CA HIS A 267 4.30 16.62 7.10
C HIS A 267 5.09 17.84 7.64
N PRO A 268 5.42 17.83 8.94
CA PRO A 268 6.08 18.96 9.56
C PRO A 268 7.41 19.35 8.90
N PRO A 269 7.76 20.65 8.84
CA PRO A 269 6.97 21.76 9.39
C PRO A 269 5.86 22.28 8.45
N PHE A 270 5.95 22.08 7.12
CA PHE A 270 5.10 22.82 6.18
C PHE A 270 4.62 22.03 4.96
N MET A 271 5.07 20.79 4.73
CA MET A 271 4.71 20.06 3.50
C MET A 271 3.24 19.65 3.52
N GLY A 272 2.50 20.06 2.48
CA GLY A 272 1.08 19.71 2.31
C GLY A 272 0.10 20.82 2.70
N PHE A 273 0.55 22.02 3.06
CA PHE A 273 -0.36 23.13 3.36
C PHE A 273 -1.11 23.62 2.10
N VAL A 274 -2.26 24.21 2.31
CA VAL A 274 -3.04 24.90 1.28
C VAL A 274 -3.29 26.33 1.74
N ASP A 275 -2.84 27.31 0.95
CA ASP A 275 -2.96 28.74 1.26
C ASP A 275 -2.49 29.07 2.70
N GLY A 276 -1.33 28.53 3.10
CA GLY A 276 -0.74 28.74 4.42
C GLY A 276 -1.49 28.08 5.58
N LYS A 277 -2.48 27.24 5.30
CA LYS A 277 -3.36 26.61 6.30
C LYS A 277 -3.31 25.09 6.21
N HIS A 278 -3.73 24.43 7.30
CA HIS A 278 -3.88 22.98 7.32
C HIS A 278 -4.96 22.54 6.32
N PRO A 279 -4.67 21.58 5.42
CA PRO A 279 -5.58 21.18 4.33
C PRO A 279 -6.91 20.60 4.83
N LYS A 280 -6.98 20.06 6.05
CA LYS A 280 -8.22 19.55 6.65
C LYS A 280 -9.35 20.60 6.66
N ARG A 281 -9.01 21.88 6.73
CA ARG A 281 -10.00 22.98 6.69
C ARG A 281 -10.83 23.01 5.41
N LEU A 282 -10.32 22.46 4.32
CA LEU A 282 -11.07 22.33 3.07
C LEU A 282 -12.24 21.32 3.15
N LEU A 283 -12.27 20.50 4.19
CA LEU A 283 -13.34 19.54 4.44
C LEU A 283 -14.38 20.06 5.44
N GLU A 284 -14.11 21.20 6.10
CA GLU A 284 -15.00 21.82 7.10
C GLU A 284 -16.06 22.72 6.46
N ASP A 285 -15.84 23.16 5.22
CA ASP A 285 -16.76 23.96 4.42
C ASP A 285 -17.66 23.03 3.56
#